data_54e091d1f94097fcfc0b857f03d84006
#
_entry.id   54e091d1f94097fcfc0b857f03d84006
#
_cell.length_a   1.000
_cell.length_b   1.000
_cell.length_c   1.000
_cell.angle_alpha   90.00
_cell.angle_beta   90.00
_cell.angle_gamma   90.00
#
_symmetry.space_group_name_H-M   'P 1'
#
loop_
_entity.id
_entity.type
_entity.pdbx_description
1 polymer ?
#
loop_
_entity_poly.entity_id
_entity_poly.type
_entity_poly.pdbx_seq_one_letter_code
_entity_poly.pdbx_strand_id
1 'polypeptide(L)'
;MLLTGGCFNHQKEIELVSNIVKSIRDHTGFNSVRGTILPSPPRSMEEIQKYCDSGIQAIGFSMEIWDEKLYQAICPGKSKSFSHEAFIGSIKNAVKVFGEGNVYGVFVMGLEPRVTFIEGVKVLAGLGANVVPFVWSPNPGSKLEGHRAPTSKWYVETVQEAAEIVLEAKVPAGTENHCYKCDGNSLLHDALRLRGIE
;
A
#
# COMPACT_ATOMS: atom_id res chain seq x y z
N MET A 1 9.91 -9.99 3.37
CA MET A 1 9.03 -10.87 2.55
C MET A 1 7.80 -10.10 2.11
N LEU A 2 7.29 -10.33 0.90
CA LEU A 2 6.01 -9.80 0.44
C LEU A 2 5.09 -10.98 0.11
N LEU A 3 3.89 -10.99 0.69
CA LEU A 3 2.82 -11.90 0.31
C LEU A 3 1.75 -11.09 -0.44
N THR A 4 1.55 -11.42 -1.69
CA THR A 4 0.54 -10.83 -2.56
C THR A 4 -0.07 -11.91 -3.43
N GLY A 5 -1.29 -11.71 -3.88
CA GLY A 5 -2.02 -12.67 -4.71
C GLY A 5 -3.16 -12.00 -5.46
N GLY A 6 -3.94 -12.80 -6.18
CA GLY A 6 -5.19 -12.33 -6.79
C GLY A 6 -6.29 -12.15 -5.75
N CYS A 7 -7.47 -11.69 -6.22
CA CYS A 7 -8.65 -11.58 -5.35
C CYS A 7 -9.15 -12.96 -4.97
N PHE A 8 -9.01 -13.33 -3.71
CA PHE A 8 -9.56 -14.55 -3.13
C PHE A 8 -10.83 -14.27 -2.33
N ASN A 9 -11.51 -15.34 -1.95
CA ASN A 9 -12.47 -15.26 -0.87
C ASN A 9 -11.73 -14.88 0.42
N HIS A 10 -12.18 -13.85 1.13
CA HIS A 10 -11.51 -13.32 2.32
C HIS A 10 -11.13 -14.38 3.35
N GLN A 11 -12.04 -15.30 3.67
CA GLN A 11 -11.76 -16.32 4.66
C GLN A 11 -10.61 -17.23 4.22
N LYS A 12 -10.62 -17.66 2.95
CA LYS A 12 -9.52 -18.46 2.38
C LYS A 12 -8.21 -17.70 2.30
N GLU A 13 -8.25 -16.40 2.03
CA GLU A 13 -7.06 -15.55 1.99
C GLU A 13 -6.41 -15.46 3.38
N ILE A 14 -7.20 -15.19 4.42
CA ILE A 14 -6.73 -15.13 5.80
C ILE A 14 -6.11 -16.47 6.23
N GLU A 15 -6.79 -17.58 5.95
CA GLU A 15 -6.30 -18.93 6.29
C GLU A 15 -4.98 -19.24 5.56
N LEU A 16 -4.90 -18.94 4.26
CA LEU A 16 -3.70 -19.18 3.46
C LEU A 16 -2.52 -18.36 3.97
N VAL A 17 -2.71 -17.05 4.16
CA VAL A 17 -1.66 -16.16 4.68
C VAL A 17 -1.21 -16.61 6.06
N SER A 18 -2.14 -16.91 6.97
CA SER A 18 -1.82 -17.34 8.32
C SER A 18 -1.03 -18.66 8.32
N ASN A 19 -1.39 -19.60 7.47
CA ASN A 19 -0.68 -20.88 7.35
C ASN A 19 0.72 -20.71 6.78
N ILE A 20 0.90 -19.83 5.76
CA ILE A 20 2.22 -19.55 5.18
C ILE A 20 3.12 -18.90 6.24
N VAL A 21 2.63 -17.87 6.92
CA VAL A 21 3.42 -17.16 7.95
C VAL A 21 3.75 -18.10 9.11
N LYS A 22 2.81 -18.90 9.57
CA LYS A 22 3.05 -19.91 10.60
C LYS A 22 4.12 -20.91 10.16
N SER A 23 4.01 -21.46 8.95
CA SER A 23 4.99 -22.42 8.43
C SER A 23 6.40 -21.82 8.39
N ILE A 24 6.53 -20.55 8.00
CA ILE A 24 7.82 -19.86 8.00
C ILE A 24 8.37 -19.74 9.43
N ARG A 25 7.55 -19.35 10.38
CA ARG A 25 7.94 -19.24 11.80
C ARG A 25 8.39 -20.59 12.37
N ASP A 26 7.61 -21.62 12.11
CA ASP A 26 7.90 -22.98 12.60
C ASP A 26 9.22 -23.53 12.04
N HIS A 27 9.56 -23.20 10.78
CA HIS A 27 10.80 -23.65 10.16
C HIS A 27 12.03 -22.80 10.50
N THR A 28 11.81 -21.50 10.80
CA THR A 28 12.91 -20.57 11.06
C THR A 28 13.17 -20.35 12.55
N GLY A 29 12.21 -20.66 13.40
CA GLY A 29 12.24 -20.35 14.83
C GLY A 29 12.02 -18.86 15.14
N PHE A 30 11.63 -18.04 14.18
CA PHE A 30 11.36 -16.62 14.41
C PHE A 30 10.01 -16.42 15.09
N ASN A 31 9.95 -15.52 16.05
CA ASN A 31 8.68 -15.14 16.70
C ASN A 31 7.75 -14.36 15.78
N SER A 32 8.31 -13.62 14.82
CA SER A 32 7.55 -12.87 13.81
C SER A 32 8.24 -12.95 12.45
N VAL A 33 7.46 -12.73 11.39
CA VAL A 33 7.98 -12.73 10.03
C VAL A 33 8.13 -11.30 9.55
N ARG A 34 9.37 -10.92 9.24
CA ARG A 34 9.69 -9.64 8.61
C ARG A 34 9.10 -9.60 7.21
N GLY A 35 8.01 -8.87 7.05
CA GLY A 35 7.35 -8.78 5.76
C GLY A 35 6.02 -8.07 5.81
N THR A 36 5.44 -8.00 4.63
CA THR A 36 4.20 -7.31 4.35
C THR A 36 3.24 -8.24 3.62
N ILE A 37 1.96 -8.07 3.91
CA ILE A 37 0.87 -8.64 3.10
C ILE A 37 0.16 -7.54 2.34
N LEU A 38 -0.34 -7.87 1.14
CA LEU A 38 -1.22 -7.02 0.34
C LEU A 38 -2.57 -7.73 0.12
N PRO A 39 -3.43 -7.78 1.14
CA PRO A 39 -4.72 -8.43 1.02
C PRO A 39 -5.76 -7.53 0.34
N SER A 40 -6.89 -8.11 -0.02
CA SER A 40 -8.12 -7.36 -0.27
C SER A 40 -8.56 -6.64 1.02
N PRO A 41 -9.24 -5.47 0.94
CA PRO A 41 -9.68 -4.75 2.13
C PRO A 41 -10.50 -5.64 3.07
N PRO A 42 -10.02 -5.92 4.30
CA PRO A 42 -10.77 -6.71 5.28
C PRO A 42 -12.07 -6.05 5.69
N ARG A 43 -13.07 -6.85 5.99
CA ARG A 43 -14.42 -6.35 6.31
C ARG A 43 -14.59 -5.94 7.76
N SER A 44 -13.72 -6.45 8.63
CA SER A 44 -13.81 -6.19 10.06
C SER A 44 -12.42 -6.06 10.72
N MET A 45 -12.42 -5.52 11.93
CA MET A 45 -11.20 -5.44 12.73
C MET A 45 -10.69 -6.84 13.13
N GLU A 46 -11.59 -7.80 13.34
CA GLU A 46 -11.23 -9.18 13.68
C GLU A 46 -10.48 -9.88 12.51
N GLU A 47 -10.84 -9.58 11.27
CA GLU A 47 -10.11 -10.07 10.10
C GLU A 47 -8.69 -9.49 10.05
N ILE A 48 -8.55 -8.20 10.33
CA ILE A 48 -7.24 -7.53 10.41
C ILE A 48 -6.41 -8.11 11.56
N GLN A 49 -7.04 -8.35 12.70
CA GLN A 49 -6.36 -8.94 13.87
C GLN A 49 -5.80 -10.33 13.55
N LYS A 50 -6.53 -11.17 12.81
CA LYS A 50 -6.04 -12.50 12.38
C LYS A 50 -4.76 -12.41 11.55
N TYR A 51 -4.63 -11.41 10.68
CA TYR A 51 -3.37 -11.18 9.97
C TYR A 51 -2.24 -10.81 10.93
N CYS A 52 -2.49 -9.91 11.86
CA CYS A 52 -1.50 -9.51 12.87
C CYS A 52 -1.09 -10.70 13.76
N ASP A 53 -2.05 -11.50 14.22
CA ASP A 53 -1.83 -12.68 15.06
C ASP A 53 -1.01 -13.77 14.35
N SER A 54 -1.03 -13.82 13.02
CA SER A 54 -0.17 -14.73 12.27
C SER A 54 1.33 -14.43 12.47
N GLY A 55 1.65 -13.20 12.88
CA GLY A 55 3.02 -12.74 13.12
C GLY A 55 3.63 -11.97 11.94
N ILE A 56 2.84 -11.60 10.92
CA ILE A 56 3.29 -10.67 9.88
C ILE A 56 3.35 -9.25 10.46
N GLN A 57 4.35 -8.47 10.05
CA GLN A 57 4.62 -7.18 10.69
C GLN A 57 3.96 -5.99 10.02
N ALA A 58 3.60 -6.09 8.76
CA ALA A 58 3.01 -4.99 8.03
C ALA A 58 1.90 -5.42 7.07
N ILE A 59 1.00 -4.50 6.78
CA ILE A 59 -0.12 -4.69 5.87
C ILE A 59 -0.24 -3.50 4.92
N GLY A 60 -0.47 -3.77 3.66
CA GLY A 60 -0.71 -2.74 2.64
C GLY A 60 -1.97 -3.02 1.85
N PHE A 61 -2.51 -1.98 1.24
CA PHE A 61 -3.72 -2.06 0.42
C PHE A 61 -3.50 -1.41 -0.94
N SER A 62 -3.69 -2.17 -2.00
CA SER A 62 -3.57 -1.68 -3.37
C SER A 62 -4.80 -0.87 -3.76
N MET A 63 -4.80 0.41 -3.44
CA MET A 63 -5.87 1.34 -3.81
C MET A 63 -5.84 1.70 -5.30
N GLU A 64 -4.67 1.65 -5.91
CA GLU A 64 -4.36 1.95 -7.31
C GLU A 64 -4.49 3.43 -7.66
N ILE A 65 -5.67 4.03 -7.52
CA ILE A 65 -6.04 5.37 -7.97
C ILE A 65 -6.93 6.02 -6.92
N TRP A 66 -6.65 7.28 -6.59
CA TRP A 66 -7.45 8.03 -5.62
C TRP A 66 -8.71 8.64 -6.22
N ASP A 67 -8.67 9.14 -7.47
CA ASP A 67 -9.86 9.64 -8.14
C ASP A 67 -10.86 8.51 -8.35
N GLU A 68 -12.04 8.63 -7.74
CA GLU A 68 -13.03 7.56 -7.74
C GLU A 68 -13.56 7.25 -9.15
N LYS A 69 -13.72 8.27 -10.00
CA LYS A 69 -14.21 8.07 -11.38
C LYS A 69 -13.16 7.35 -12.22
N LEU A 70 -11.90 7.73 -12.07
CA LEU A 70 -10.78 7.05 -12.74
C LEU A 70 -10.59 5.65 -12.19
N TYR A 71 -10.71 5.44 -10.88
CA TYR A 71 -10.68 4.12 -10.27
C TYR A 71 -11.74 3.19 -10.85
N GLN A 72 -12.99 3.64 -10.98
CA GLN A 72 -14.08 2.88 -11.59
C GLN A 72 -13.83 2.59 -13.07
N ALA A 73 -13.27 3.55 -13.81
CA ALA A 73 -13.00 3.40 -15.24
C ALA A 73 -11.82 2.47 -15.54
N ILE A 74 -10.75 2.56 -14.74
CA ILE A 74 -9.49 1.85 -14.99
C ILE A 74 -9.46 0.49 -14.28
N CYS A 75 -10.06 0.40 -13.09
CA CYS A 75 -10.12 -0.81 -12.27
C CYS A 75 -11.55 -1.33 -12.08
N PRO A 76 -12.36 -1.56 -13.15
CA PRO A 76 -13.80 -1.83 -13.03
C PRO A 76 -14.13 -3.11 -12.25
N GLY A 77 -13.25 -4.10 -12.27
CA GLY A 77 -13.41 -5.34 -11.50
C GLY A 77 -13.22 -5.10 -10.00
N LYS A 78 -12.16 -4.37 -9.64
CA LYS A 78 -11.84 -4.06 -8.26
C LYS A 78 -12.86 -3.09 -7.65
N SER A 79 -13.27 -2.05 -8.38
CA SER A 79 -14.21 -1.03 -7.91
C SER A 79 -15.62 -1.56 -7.65
N LYS A 80 -16.04 -2.62 -8.34
CA LYS A 80 -17.30 -3.34 -8.04
C LYS A 80 -17.26 -4.09 -6.72
N SER A 81 -16.08 -4.51 -6.27
CA SER A 81 -15.91 -5.30 -5.06
C SER A 81 -15.54 -4.46 -3.84
N PHE A 82 -14.83 -3.37 -4.05
CA PHE A 82 -14.27 -2.54 -2.98
C PHE A 82 -14.37 -1.05 -3.34
N SER A 83 -15.12 -0.30 -2.54
CA SER A 83 -15.17 1.17 -2.63
C SER A 83 -13.95 1.82 -1.96
N HIS A 84 -13.74 3.11 -2.22
CA HIS A 84 -12.72 3.88 -1.52
C HIS A 84 -12.95 3.90 -0.01
N GLU A 85 -14.21 4.01 0.45
CA GLU A 85 -14.52 3.96 1.87
C GLU A 85 -14.11 2.62 2.50
N ALA A 86 -14.27 1.50 1.77
CA ALA A 86 -13.81 0.20 2.25
C ALA A 86 -12.29 0.16 2.45
N PHE A 87 -11.51 0.73 1.53
CA PHE A 87 -10.06 0.86 1.69
C PHE A 87 -9.69 1.77 2.86
N ILE A 88 -10.28 2.97 2.93
CA ILE A 88 -10.03 3.94 4.01
C ILE A 88 -10.38 3.34 5.38
N GLY A 89 -11.54 2.68 5.48
CA GLY A 89 -11.97 1.99 6.70
C GLY A 89 -11.00 0.88 7.12
N SER A 90 -10.53 0.09 6.15
CA SER A 90 -9.55 -0.98 6.40
C SER A 90 -8.21 -0.42 6.85
N ILE A 91 -7.72 0.66 6.20
CA ILE A 91 -6.47 1.33 6.58
C ILE A 91 -6.57 1.89 8.00
N LYS A 92 -7.66 2.60 8.31
CA LYS A 92 -7.91 3.15 9.65
C LYS A 92 -7.93 2.08 10.74
N ASN A 93 -8.53 0.94 10.46
CA ASN A 93 -8.57 -0.19 11.39
C ASN A 93 -7.20 -0.89 11.46
N ALA A 94 -6.52 -1.02 10.34
CA ALA A 94 -5.19 -1.62 10.30
C ALA A 94 -4.16 -0.80 11.10
N VAL A 95 -4.21 0.53 11.03
CA VAL A 95 -3.33 1.39 11.85
C VAL A 95 -3.55 1.15 13.35
N LYS A 96 -4.79 0.90 13.80
CA LYS A 96 -5.06 0.58 15.21
C LYS A 96 -4.46 -0.76 15.64
N VAL A 97 -4.36 -1.73 14.72
CA VAL A 97 -3.89 -3.10 15.01
C VAL A 97 -2.39 -3.24 14.80
N PHE A 98 -1.86 -2.73 13.70
CA PHE A 98 -0.45 -2.86 13.32
C PHE A 98 0.41 -1.69 13.82
N GLY A 99 -0.20 -0.58 14.22
CA GLY A 99 0.48 0.67 14.58
C GLY A 99 0.79 1.55 13.38
N GLU A 100 1.00 2.83 13.66
CA GLU A 100 1.41 3.82 12.66
C GLU A 100 2.73 3.40 11.97
N GLY A 101 2.86 3.69 10.67
CA GLY A 101 4.01 3.33 9.88
C GLY A 101 4.07 1.87 9.42
N ASN A 102 3.29 0.97 10.00
CA ASN A 102 3.21 -0.45 9.60
C ASN A 102 2.05 -0.74 8.63
N VAL A 103 1.34 0.28 8.23
CA VAL A 103 0.23 0.21 7.26
C VAL A 103 0.52 1.14 6.10
N TYR A 104 0.19 0.73 4.88
CA TYR A 104 0.37 1.60 3.74
C TYR A 104 -0.67 1.39 2.64
N GLY A 105 -0.92 2.48 1.88
CA GLY A 105 -1.68 2.44 0.64
C GLY A 105 -0.77 2.46 -0.57
N VAL A 106 -1.06 1.60 -1.54
CA VAL A 106 -0.33 1.54 -2.81
C VAL A 106 -1.13 2.28 -3.86
N PHE A 107 -0.47 3.21 -4.56
CA PHE A 107 -1.02 3.95 -5.68
C PHE A 107 -0.19 3.76 -6.94
N VAL A 108 -0.82 3.95 -8.09
CA VAL A 108 -0.17 3.96 -9.40
C VAL A 108 -0.15 5.39 -9.93
N MET A 109 0.99 6.05 -9.78
CA MET A 109 1.19 7.44 -10.22
C MET A 109 1.23 7.56 -11.74
N GLY A 110 0.57 8.61 -12.26
CA GLY A 110 0.54 8.92 -13.69
C GLY A 110 -0.73 8.46 -14.40
N LEU A 111 -1.66 7.83 -13.69
CA LEU A 111 -2.99 7.47 -14.19
C LEU A 111 -4.07 8.47 -13.79
N GLU A 112 -3.76 9.36 -12.85
CA GLU A 112 -4.66 10.41 -12.37
C GLU A 112 -3.96 11.77 -12.29
N PRO A 113 -4.69 12.88 -12.18
CA PRO A 113 -4.12 14.20 -11.94
C PRO A 113 -3.30 14.23 -10.65
N ARG A 114 -2.17 14.97 -10.67
CA ARG A 114 -1.33 15.12 -9.47
C ARG A 114 -2.12 15.58 -8.24
N VAL A 115 -3.06 16.49 -8.41
CA VAL A 115 -3.84 17.06 -7.31
C VAL A 115 -4.66 15.98 -6.59
N THR A 116 -5.30 15.07 -7.32
CA THR A 116 -6.09 13.99 -6.72
C THR A 116 -5.19 12.96 -6.04
N PHE A 117 -4.09 12.57 -6.66
CA PHE A 117 -3.10 11.71 -6.01
C PHE A 117 -2.61 12.32 -4.68
N ILE A 118 -2.27 13.60 -4.66
CA ILE A 118 -1.80 14.31 -3.46
C ILE A 118 -2.91 14.39 -2.37
N GLU A 119 -4.17 14.52 -2.74
CA GLU A 119 -5.28 14.39 -1.79
C GLU A 119 -5.29 13.02 -1.12
N GLY A 120 -5.11 11.96 -1.89
CA GLY A 120 -4.98 10.60 -1.36
C GLY A 120 -3.81 10.45 -0.38
N VAL A 121 -2.65 11.00 -0.72
CA VAL A 121 -1.48 11.02 0.18
C VAL A 121 -1.80 11.71 1.50
N LYS A 122 -2.45 12.89 1.46
CA LYS A 122 -2.84 13.64 2.67
C LYS A 122 -3.77 12.83 3.57
N VAL A 123 -4.77 12.17 2.98
CA VAL A 123 -5.71 11.35 3.75
C VAL A 123 -5.00 10.18 4.42
N LEU A 124 -4.17 9.44 3.68
CA LEU A 124 -3.48 8.29 4.25
C LEU A 124 -2.45 8.69 5.31
N ALA A 125 -1.67 9.72 5.06
CA ALA A 125 -0.73 10.26 6.05
C ALA A 125 -1.46 10.76 7.32
N GLY A 126 -2.61 11.42 7.16
CA GLY A 126 -3.46 11.85 8.28
C GLY A 126 -4.07 10.69 9.09
N LEU A 127 -4.11 9.48 8.53
CA LEU A 127 -4.50 8.26 9.24
C LEU A 127 -3.33 7.53 9.91
N GLY A 128 -2.09 8.01 9.77
CA GLY A 128 -0.89 7.33 10.25
C GLY A 128 -0.38 6.22 9.33
N ALA A 129 -0.84 6.19 8.08
CA ALA A 129 -0.44 5.20 7.10
C ALA A 129 0.57 5.78 6.10
N ASN A 130 1.54 4.99 5.70
CA ASN A 130 2.48 5.33 4.64
C ASN A 130 1.83 5.18 3.25
N VAL A 131 2.49 5.75 2.24
CA VAL A 131 2.09 5.66 0.84
C VAL A 131 3.20 5.01 0.03
N VAL A 132 2.83 4.12 -0.88
CA VAL A 132 3.77 3.52 -1.84
C VAL A 132 3.34 3.90 -3.25
N PRO A 133 3.87 4.99 -3.79
CA PRO A 133 3.53 5.47 -5.12
C PRO A 133 4.37 4.76 -6.20
N PHE A 134 3.79 3.76 -6.85
CA PHE A 134 4.40 3.12 -8.01
C PHE A 134 4.20 3.96 -9.26
N VAL A 135 5.22 4.08 -10.09
CA VAL A 135 5.09 4.78 -11.37
C VAL A 135 4.40 3.89 -12.40
N TRP A 136 3.41 4.45 -13.09
CA TRP A 136 2.79 3.80 -14.23
C TRP A 136 3.81 3.53 -15.33
N SER A 137 3.81 2.32 -15.85
CA SER A 137 4.50 1.95 -17.07
C SER A 137 3.56 1.14 -17.99
N PRO A 138 3.50 1.46 -19.28
CA PRO A 138 2.61 0.75 -20.19
C PRO A 138 3.07 -0.70 -20.38
N ASN A 139 2.11 -1.61 -20.29
CA ASN A 139 2.34 -3.02 -20.57
C ASN A 139 1.74 -3.38 -21.93
N PRO A 140 2.50 -4.07 -22.81
CA PRO A 140 1.99 -4.55 -24.09
C PRO A 140 0.73 -5.42 -23.92
N GLY A 141 -0.27 -5.20 -24.74
CA GLY A 141 -1.55 -5.91 -24.70
C GLY A 141 -2.53 -5.43 -23.64
N SER A 142 -2.17 -4.47 -22.76
CA SER A 142 -3.10 -3.86 -21.84
C SER A 142 -4.00 -2.82 -22.54
N LYS A 143 -5.21 -2.57 -22.00
CA LYS A 143 -6.10 -1.51 -22.52
C LYS A 143 -5.51 -0.11 -22.42
N LEU A 144 -4.50 0.08 -21.59
CA LEU A 144 -3.77 1.33 -21.39
C LEU A 144 -2.39 1.34 -22.06
N GLU A 145 -2.11 0.43 -22.98
CA GLU A 145 -0.82 0.36 -23.69
C GLU A 145 -0.40 1.70 -24.32
N GLY A 146 -1.37 2.47 -24.83
CA GLY A 146 -1.11 3.79 -25.41
C GLY A 146 -0.93 4.92 -24.41
N HIS A 147 -1.20 4.69 -23.12
CA HIS A 147 -1.04 5.70 -22.09
C HIS A 147 0.43 5.78 -21.66
N ARG A 148 1.04 6.94 -21.88
CA ARG A 148 2.46 7.14 -21.59
C ARG A 148 2.73 7.21 -20.10
N ALA A 149 3.91 6.72 -19.69
CA ALA A 149 4.44 6.97 -18.37
C ALA A 149 4.60 8.49 -18.12
N PRO A 150 4.45 8.95 -16.87
CA PRO A 150 4.71 10.35 -16.55
C PRO A 150 6.18 10.70 -16.83
N THR A 151 6.45 11.98 -17.10
CA THR A 151 7.83 12.44 -17.26
C THR A 151 8.58 12.32 -15.94
N SER A 152 9.89 12.10 -15.99
CA SER A 152 10.73 12.04 -14.79
C SER A 152 10.63 13.30 -13.93
N LYS A 153 10.53 14.47 -14.54
CA LYS A 153 10.31 15.73 -13.82
C LYS A 153 9.01 15.71 -13.02
N TRP A 154 7.89 15.38 -13.66
CA TRP A 154 6.58 15.28 -12.99
C TRP A 154 6.61 14.27 -11.84
N TYR A 155 7.24 13.12 -12.08
CA TYR A 155 7.35 12.06 -11.09
C TYR A 155 8.14 12.51 -9.86
N VAL A 156 9.34 13.06 -10.06
CA VAL A 156 10.21 13.53 -8.97
C VAL A 156 9.52 14.64 -8.16
N GLU A 157 8.94 15.64 -8.83
CA GLU A 157 8.22 16.72 -8.14
C GLU A 157 7.04 16.20 -7.31
N THR A 158 6.30 15.21 -7.82
CA THR A 158 5.16 14.63 -7.11
C THR A 158 5.60 13.78 -5.92
N VAL A 159 6.68 13.01 -6.06
CA VAL A 159 7.25 12.22 -4.95
C VAL A 159 7.80 13.14 -3.85
N GLN A 160 8.43 14.25 -4.23
CA GLN A 160 8.95 15.24 -3.27
C GLN A 160 7.81 15.88 -2.45
N GLU A 161 6.71 16.26 -3.11
CA GLU A 161 5.53 16.79 -2.44
C GLU A 161 4.88 15.73 -1.52
N ALA A 162 4.77 14.49 -1.99
CA ALA A 162 4.27 13.40 -1.15
C ALA A 162 5.15 13.16 0.08
N ALA A 163 6.48 13.23 -0.07
CA ALA A 163 7.41 13.09 1.06
C ALA A 163 7.22 14.21 2.09
N GLU A 164 7.03 15.45 1.66
CA GLU A 164 6.76 16.59 2.55
C GLU A 164 5.50 16.37 3.38
N ILE A 165 4.42 15.90 2.75
CA ILE A 165 3.15 15.61 3.44
C ILE A 165 3.32 14.50 4.49
N VAL A 166 4.02 13.42 4.15
CA VAL A 166 4.29 12.31 5.08
C VAL A 166 5.11 12.79 6.28
N LEU A 167 6.09 13.67 6.04
CA LEU A 167 6.91 14.30 7.07
C LEU A 167 6.09 15.20 8.00
N GLU A 168 5.29 16.09 7.44
CA GLU A 168 4.43 17.01 8.19
C GLU A 168 3.41 16.25 9.05
N ALA A 169 2.88 15.15 8.54
CA ALA A 169 1.99 14.26 9.28
C ALA A 169 2.71 13.42 10.35
N LYS A 170 4.05 13.45 10.39
CA LYS A 170 4.89 12.67 11.32
C LYS A 170 4.62 11.18 11.29
N VAL A 171 4.22 10.64 10.14
CA VAL A 171 4.08 9.20 9.98
C VAL A 171 5.45 8.55 10.17
N PRO A 172 5.58 7.58 11.08
CA PRO A 172 6.84 6.88 11.25
C PRO A 172 7.34 6.30 9.92
N ALA A 173 8.63 6.43 9.64
CA ALA A 173 9.22 5.88 8.41
C ALA A 173 9.25 4.36 8.42
N GLY A 174 8.21 3.73 8.79
CA GLY A 174 8.00 2.30 8.86
C GLY A 174 9.24 1.52 9.32
N THR A 175 9.04 0.45 9.98
CA THR A 175 10.15 -0.37 10.45
C THR A 175 10.96 -0.90 9.26
N GLU A 176 12.19 -1.34 9.48
CA GLU A 176 13.14 -1.86 8.49
C GLU A 176 12.60 -3.00 7.60
N ASN A 177 11.37 -3.38 7.78
CA ASN A 177 10.79 -4.60 7.27
C ASN A 177 9.81 -4.41 6.12
N HIS A 178 9.64 -3.17 5.63
CA HIS A 178 8.64 -2.88 4.63
C HIS A 178 9.14 -3.04 3.21
N CYS A 179 8.27 -3.61 2.40
CA CYS A 179 8.51 -3.74 0.97
C CYS A 179 8.65 -2.37 0.26
N TYR A 180 8.09 -1.29 0.82
CA TYR A 180 8.22 0.03 0.22
C TYR A 180 9.63 0.64 0.34
N LYS A 181 10.46 0.10 1.21
CA LYS A 181 11.90 0.41 1.24
C LYS A 181 12.67 -0.33 0.15
N CYS A 182 12.03 -1.22 -0.58
CA CYS A 182 12.62 -1.91 -1.71
C CYS A 182 12.68 -0.96 -2.90
N ASP A 183 13.87 -0.65 -3.35
CA ASP A 183 14.24 0.42 -4.30
C ASP A 183 13.75 0.23 -5.74
N GLY A 184 12.76 -0.65 -5.97
CA GLY A 184 12.41 -1.02 -7.33
C GLY A 184 11.35 -0.15 -7.99
N ASN A 185 10.33 0.28 -7.25
CA ASN A 185 9.11 0.81 -7.84
C ASN A 185 8.69 2.19 -7.34
N SER A 186 9.36 2.72 -6.30
CA SER A 186 9.00 4.00 -5.69
C SER A 186 10.23 4.71 -5.14
N LEU A 187 10.33 6.00 -5.38
CA LEU A 187 11.39 6.87 -4.83
C LEU A 187 10.95 7.62 -3.56
N LEU A 188 9.78 7.30 -2.99
CA LEU A 188 9.29 8.02 -1.80
C LEU A 188 10.23 7.84 -0.61
N HIS A 189 10.72 6.61 -0.39
CA HIS A 189 11.64 6.32 0.68
C HIS A 189 12.97 7.07 0.50
N ASP A 190 13.50 7.14 -0.73
CA ASP A 190 14.71 7.91 -1.03
C ASP A 190 14.49 9.41 -0.77
N ALA A 191 13.32 9.94 -1.16
CA ALA A 191 12.96 11.33 -0.89
C ALA A 191 12.85 11.64 0.62
N LEU A 192 12.37 10.69 1.43
CA LEU A 192 12.32 10.79 2.88
C LEU A 192 13.74 10.75 3.48
N ARG A 193 14.59 9.82 3.04
CA ARG A 193 15.99 9.71 3.50
C ARG A 193 16.80 10.98 3.21
N LEU A 194 16.63 11.56 2.05
CA LEU A 194 17.29 12.84 1.70
C LEU A 194 16.88 14.00 2.63
N ARG A 195 15.79 13.86 3.36
CA ARG A 195 15.29 14.82 4.37
C ARG A 195 15.61 14.42 5.80
N GLY A 196 16.46 13.41 6.02
CA GLY A 196 16.97 12.99 7.32
C GLY A 196 16.06 12.01 8.08
N ILE A 197 15.15 11.33 7.42
CA ILE A 197 14.39 10.21 8.00
C ILE A 197 15.04 8.90 7.55
N GLU A 198 15.52 8.14 8.54
CA GLU A 198 16.05 6.79 8.36
C GLU A 198 14.96 5.73 8.48
#